data_baac47589734d6dfb220f5626f6d09d0
#
_entry.id   baac47589734d6dfb220f5626f6d09d0
#
_cell.length_a   1.000
_cell.length_b   1.000
_cell.length_c   1.000
_cell.angle_alpha   90.00
_cell.angle_beta   90.00
_cell.angle_gamma   90.00
#
_symmetry.space_group_name_H-M   'P 1'
#
loop_
_entity.id
_entity.type
_entity.pdbx_description
1 polymer ?
#
loop_
_entity_poly.entity_id
_entity_poly.type
_entity_poly.pdbx_seq_one_letter_code
_entity_poly.pdbx_strand_id
1 'polypeptide(L)'
;MLDVGTGLLVDVNPAFETLMGCSRENLIGTDFTGLHPEDERERVRDEVSKLSGKAAVHTGFHILRRDGDPEPVPVQIWSSDKMTFDGRDMLVVEFRDISERLLRQHLMETQNWALGAYAVAALALGRVHSTEDLLLQAICDGITHQSAYVLAWVGIAEDGRGKPIRVAASAGNASGHLDGLQWSWGEDELLGQGPTAVCIRTNTVQVLKDAKKSPVSFPGRRRTRQLKVRSSISVPIRIEGRWNGVLVVYSELPDAFGDAASHVFERLARELVHSIEALEQKELLRAERIRLAKAQTDLANALSAMVAPIVLAMEMRDPYTAGHQSRVAEIAIAIGKDMGWTGERLQALRMAAMVHDIGKISIPAELLTKPGNLNAAERAMINQHPETGYAILKDIPFMWPVAEMVHQHHEKLDGSGYPRGLKADEILPEAKVLAVADIVEAMAAYRPYRPGIELPLVLQQIEKDAGTLLDPEVVRTCVALFREKHFTVPGWIRR
;
A
#
# COMPACT_ATOMS: atom_id res chain seq x y z
N MET A 1 -12.86 62.16 28.47
CA MET A 1 -12.99 62.40 29.95
C MET A 1 -14.41 62.07 30.37
N LEU A 2 -14.55 61.34 31.45
CA LEU A 2 -15.81 60.84 32.06
C LEU A 2 -16.00 61.46 33.43
N ASP A 3 -17.13 62.10 33.65
CA ASP A 3 -17.56 62.53 34.99
C ASP A 3 -18.09 61.30 35.74
N VAL A 4 -17.46 60.97 36.87
CA VAL A 4 -17.79 59.75 37.66
C VAL A 4 -19.14 59.91 38.34
N GLY A 5 -19.51 61.12 38.75
CA GLY A 5 -20.76 61.40 39.43
C GLY A 5 -22.00 61.31 38.57
N THR A 6 -21.89 61.75 37.33
CA THR A 6 -23.01 61.79 36.37
C THR A 6 -22.98 60.65 35.33
N GLY A 7 -21.83 59.96 35.13
CA GLY A 7 -21.64 58.98 34.06
C GLY A 7 -21.60 59.53 32.66
N LEU A 8 -21.47 60.89 32.52
CA LEU A 8 -21.51 61.54 31.24
C LEU A 8 -20.11 61.85 30.69
N LEU A 9 -19.97 61.81 29.35
CA LEU A 9 -18.77 62.24 28.67
C LEU A 9 -18.66 63.78 28.74
N VAL A 10 -17.53 64.28 29.24
CA VAL A 10 -17.25 65.69 29.38
C VAL A 10 -16.38 66.24 28.26
N ASP A 11 -15.46 65.44 27.78
CA ASP A 11 -14.58 65.78 26.67
C ASP A 11 -14.09 64.56 25.91
N VAL A 12 -13.87 64.68 24.63
CA VAL A 12 -13.38 63.63 23.72
C VAL A 12 -12.32 64.21 22.76
N ASN A 13 -11.37 63.36 22.41
CA ASN A 13 -10.33 63.71 21.42
C ASN A 13 -10.76 63.30 20.00
N PRO A 14 -10.10 63.85 18.93
CA PRO A 14 -10.43 63.54 17.56
C PRO A 14 -10.30 62.03 17.19
N ALA A 15 -9.43 61.32 17.85
CA ALA A 15 -9.31 59.85 17.61
C ALA A 15 -10.58 59.10 18.08
N PHE A 16 -11.21 59.54 19.18
CA PHE A 16 -12.47 58.95 19.66
C PHE A 16 -13.65 59.36 18.77
N GLU A 17 -13.65 60.56 18.19
CA GLU A 17 -14.64 60.97 17.16
C GLU A 17 -14.56 60.04 15.92
N THR A 18 -13.35 59.74 15.46
CA THR A 18 -13.13 58.78 14.36
C THR A 18 -13.59 57.37 14.72
N LEU A 19 -13.27 56.90 15.92
CA LEU A 19 -13.68 55.56 16.41
C LEU A 19 -15.21 55.46 16.49
N MET A 20 -15.89 56.50 16.97
CA MET A 20 -17.35 56.52 17.17
C MET A 20 -18.12 56.88 15.87
N GLY A 21 -17.46 57.41 14.84
CA GLY A 21 -18.10 57.87 13.61
C GLY A 21 -19.03 59.07 13.81
N CYS A 22 -18.77 59.93 14.85
CA CYS A 22 -19.56 61.12 15.07
C CYS A 22 -18.73 62.24 15.74
N SER A 23 -19.19 63.49 15.58
CA SER A 23 -18.48 64.68 16.06
C SER A 23 -18.47 64.76 17.59
N ARG A 24 -17.47 65.48 18.12
CA ARG A 24 -17.32 65.79 19.55
C ARG A 24 -18.59 66.37 20.16
N GLU A 25 -19.27 67.30 19.43
CA GLU A 25 -20.50 67.93 19.91
C GLU A 25 -21.62 66.93 20.18
N ASN A 26 -21.71 65.84 19.43
CA ASN A 26 -22.71 64.77 19.59
C ASN A 26 -22.33 63.76 20.67
N LEU A 27 -21.07 63.71 21.11
CA LEU A 27 -20.56 62.80 22.11
C LEU A 27 -20.57 63.40 23.52
N ILE A 28 -20.31 64.71 23.62
CA ILE A 28 -20.33 65.37 24.90
C ILE A 28 -21.74 65.32 25.50
N GLY A 29 -21.84 65.02 26.80
CA GLY A 29 -23.09 64.87 27.53
C GLY A 29 -23.82 63.55 27.27
N THR A 30 -23.26 62.61 26.50
CA THR A 30 -23.84 61.27 26.37
C THR A 30 -23.44 60.41 27.56
N ASP A 31 -24.36 59.51 27.95
CA ASP A 31 -24.11 58.49 28.99
C ASP A 31 -23.07 57.49 28.47
N PHE A 32 -22.02 57.30 29.23
CA PHE A 32 -20.96 56.34 28.91
C PHE A 32 -21.50 54.94 28.67
N THR A 33 -22.46 54.49 29.48
CA THR A 33 -23.07 53.15 29.28
C THR A 33 -23.86 53.06 27.99
N GLY A 34 -24.39 54.17 27.50
CA GLY A 34 -25.11 54.27 26.23
C GLY A 34 -24.25 54.09 25.00
N LEU A 35 -22.91 54.11 25.13
CA LEU A 35 -21.97 53.82 24.04
C LEU A 35 -21.86 52.30 23.75
N HIS A 36 -22.38 51.47 24.64
CA HIS A 36 -22.25 50.02 24.60
C HIS A 36 -23.57 49.34 24.15
N PRO A 37 -23.51 48.12 23.60
CA PRO A 37 -24.67 47.30 23.31
C PRO A 37 -25.54 47.11 24.58
N GLU A 38 -26.85 46.91 24.37
CA GLU A 38 -27.83 46.89 25.46
C GLU A 38 -27.56 45.79 26.47
N ASP A 39 -27.13 44.61 26.03
CA ASP A 39 -26.76 43.46 26.84
C ASP A 39 -25.45 43.62 27.63
N GLU A 40 -24.62 44.63 27.28
CA GLU A 40 -23.37 44.92 28.02
C GLU A 40 -23.53 46.09 29.02
N ARG A 41 -24.56 46.91 28.89
CA ARG A 41 -24.71 48.15 29.65
C ARG A 41 -24.73 47.97 31.19
N GLU A 42 -25.36 46.91 31.66
CA GLU A 42 -25.40 46.61 33.11
C GLU A 42 -23.99 46.28 33.62
N ARG A 43 -23.25 45.45 32.88
CA ARG A 43 -21.86 45.07 33.20
C ARG A 43 -20.94 46.31 33.17
N VAL A 44 -21.10 47.15 32.16
CA VAL A 44 -20.32 48.41 32.06
C VAL A 44 -20.62 49.34 33.23
N ARG A 45 -21.90 49.51 33.64
CA ARG A 45 -22.29 50.32 34.77
C ARG A 45 -21.69 49.80 36.08
N ASP A 46 -21.72 48.49 36.30
CA ASP A 46 -21.11 47.82 37.46
C ASP A 46 -19.58 48.04 37.50
N GLU A 47 -18.90 47.93 36.36
CA GLU A 47 -17.46 48.14 36.25
C GLU A 47 -17.10 49.60 36.53
N VAL A 48 -17.83 50.57 35.94
CA VAL A 48 -17.63 52.00 36.20
C VAL A 48 -17.88 52.38 37.67
N SER A 49 -18.91 51.76 38.30
CA SER A 49 -19.22 52.01 39.71
C SER A 49 -18.13 51.48 40.65
N LYS A 50 -17.42 50.40 40.26
CA LYS A 50 -16.32 49.80 41.01
C LYS A 50 -14.97 50.49 40.78
N LEU A 51 -14.90 51.47 39.84
CA LEU A 51 -13.71 52.28 39.65
C LEU A 51 -13.45 53.15 40.88
N SER A 52 -12.88 52.51 41.90
CA SER A 52 -12.55 53.14 43.19
C SER A 52 -11.25 53.99 43.14
N GLY A 53 -11.00 54.67 42.05
CA GLY A 53 -9.87 55.59 41.89
C GLY A 53 -8.52 54.98 41.54
N LYS A 54 -8.46 53.71 41.12
CA LYS A 54 -7.24 53.09 40.60
C LYS A 54 -7.33 52.83 39.10
N ALA A 55 -6.21 53.07 38.40
CA ALA A 55 -6.09 52.76 36.99
C ALA A 55 -6.41 51.24 36.73
N ALA A 56 -7.23 50.95 35.72
CA ALA A 56 -7.67 49.62 35.39
C ALA A 56 -7.72 49.40 33.86
N VAL A 57 -7.58 48.12 33.46
CA VAL A 57 -7.72 47.69 32.06
C VAL A 57 -8.89 46.73 31.95
N HIS A 58 -9.82 47.04 31.08
CA HIS A 58 -11.02 46.23 30.83
C HIS A 58 -11.00 45.72 29.40
N THR A 59 -11.27 44.42 29.25
CA THR A 59 -11.33 43.75 27.96
C THR A 59 -12.67 43.05 27.75
N GLY A 60 -13.03 42.83 26.51
CA GLY A 60 -14.26 42.13 26.16
C GLY A 60 -15.51 42.97 26.18
N PHE A 61 -15.36 44.31 25.98
CA PHE A 61 -16.46 45.21 25.74
C PHE A 61 -16.54 45.61 24.27
N HIS A 62 -17.72 46.02 23.85
CA HIS A 62 -17.99 46.54 22.50
C HIS A 62 -18.58 47.95 22.61
N ILE A 63 -18.34 48.75 21.60
CA ILE A 63 -18.98 50.06 21.42
C ILE A 63 -19.84 50.07 20.16
N LEU A 64 -20.90 50.84 20.18
CA LEU A 64 -21.76 51.05 19.02
C LEU A 64 -21.32 52.32 18.29
N ARG A 65 -20.97 52.23 17.02
CA ARG A 65 -20.71 53.37 16.18
C ARG A 65 -22.02 54.10 15.85
N ARG A 66 -21.96 55.43 15.74
CA ARG A 66 -23.11 56.27 15.47
C ARG A 66 -23.22 56.72 14.02
N ASP A 67 -22.32 56.30 13.14
CA ASP A 67 -22.29 56.61 11.72
C ASP A 67 -23.26 55.77 10.87
N GLY A 68 -24.08 54.95 11.49
CA GLY A 68 -25.09 54.11 10.83
C GLY A 68 -24.67 52.66 10.66
N ASP A 69 -23.47 52.26 11.09
CA ASP A 69 -23.05 50.85 11.13
C ASP A 69 -23.54 50.18 12.44
N PRO A 70 -24.48 49.25 12.37
CA PRO A 70 -25.04 48.58 13.56
C PRO A 70 -24.13 47.53 14.18
N GLU A 71 -22.96 47.19 13.57
CA GLU A 71 -22.07 46.17 14.12
C GLU A 71 -21.26 46.73 15.29
N PRO A 72 -21.31 46.06 16.49
CA PRO A 72 -20.52 46.46 17.63
C PRO A 72 -19.03 46.33 17.38
N VAL A 73 -18.22 47.32 17.71
CA VAL A 73 -16.76 47.32 17.58
C VAL A 73 -16.16 46.85 18.91
N PRO A 74 -15.34 45.78 18.91
CA PRO A 74 -14.66 45.30 20.09
C PRO A 74 -13.56 46.27 20.52
N VAL A 75 -13.58 46.66 21.80
CA VAL A 75 -12.62 47.61 22.35
C VAL A 75 -11.95 47.10 23.60
N GLN A 76 -10.72 47.54 23.77
CA GLN A 76 -10.01 47.49 25.06
C GLN A 76 -10.08 48.86 25.68
N ILE A 77 -10.48 48.94 26.95
CA ILE A 77 -10.71 50.19 27.64
C ILE A 77 -9.70 50.33 28.79
N TRP A 78 -9.01 51.42 28.85
CA TRP A 78 -8.18 51.84 29.99
C TRP A 78 -8.82 52.98 30.71
N SER A 79 -8.87 52.94 32.04
CA SER A 79 -9.24 54.11 32.87
C SER A 79 -8.04 54.59 33.65
N SER A 80 -7.86 55.89 33.78
CA SER A 80 -6.86 56.50 34.65
C SER A 80 -7.26 56.39 36.13
N ASP A 81 -6.34 56.79 37.02
CA ASP A 81 -6.71 57.10 38.36
C ASP A 81 -7.71 58.27 38.34
N LYS A 82 -8.55 58.30 39.41
CA LYS A 82 -9.52 59.39 39.61
C LYS A 82 -8.80 60.71 39.87
N MET A 83 -9.18 61.73 39.17
CA MET A 83 -8.65 63.06 39.32
C MET A 83 -9.79 64.06 39.62
N THR A 84 -9.55 65.06 40.43
CA THR A 84 -10.53 66.13 40.67
C THR A 84 -10.22 67.29 39.76
N PHE A 85 -11.18 67.64 38.90
CA PHE A 85 -11.09 68.81 38.01
C PHE A 85 -12.36 69.65 38.12
N ASP A 86 -12.18 70.95 38.42
CA ASP A 86 -13.27 71.89 38.64
C ASP A 86 -14.31 71.42 39.67
N GLY A 87 -13.80 70.82 40.79
CA GLY A 87 -14.63 70.28 41.89
C GLY A 87 -15.40 69.00 41.56
N ARG A 88 -15.18 68.39 40.40
CA ARG A 88 -15.80 67.11 40.01
C ARG A 88 -14.77 66.02 39.89
N ASP A 89 -15.18 64.77 40.17
CA ASP A 89 -14.36 63.61 40.03
C ASP A 89 -14.42 63.08 38.59
N MET A 90 -13.28 63.07 37.95
CA MET A 90 -13.13 62.76 36.54
C MET A 90 -12.24 61.55 36.33
N LEU A 91 -12.52 60.79 35.27
CA LEU A 91 -11.64 59.72 34.74
C LEU A 91 -11.24 60.05 33.29
N VAL A 92 -10.00 59.81 32.96
CA VAL A 92 -9.60 59.68 31.56
C VAL A 92 -9.83 58.23 31.15
N VAL A 93 -10.64 58.02 30.10
CA VAL A 93 -10.93 56.71 29.56
C VAL A 93 -10.38 56.67 28.13
N GLU A 94 -9.52 55.71 27.87
CA GLU A 94 -8.95 55.44 26.57
C GLU A 94 -9.60 54.18 25.95
N PHE A 95 -10.07 54.29 24.71
CA PHE A 95 -10.61 53.19 23.93
C PHE A 95 -9.64 52.81 22.85
N ARG A 96 -9.36 51.53 22.75
CA ARG A 96 -8.56 50.99 21.65
C ARG A 96 -9.38 49.98 20.92
N ASP A 97 -9.59 50.22 19.61
CA ASP A 97 -10.15 49.20 18.70
C ASP A 97 -9.21 48.00 18.61
N ILE A 98 -9.74 46.82 18.94
CA ILE A 98 -9.00 45.57 18.88
C ILE A 98 -9.52 44.62 17.79
N SER A 99 -10.38 45.10 16.88
CA SER A 99 -10.96 44.31 15.79
C SER A 99 -9.89 43.57 14.97
N GLU A 100 -8.88 44.33 14.52
CA GLU A 100 -7.79 43.75 13.72
C GLU A 100 -6.97 42.72 14.49
N ARG A 101 -6.74 42.95 15.79
CA ARG A 101 -6.04 42.03 16.66
C ARG A 101 -6.84 40.73 16.85
N LEU A 102 -8.15 40.84 17.12
CA LEU A 102 -9.02 39.67 17.30
C LEU A 102 -9.18 38.89 15.98
N LEU A 103 -9.30 39.60 14.85
CA LEU A 103 -9.35 38.98 13.53
C LEU A 103 -8.07 38.19 13.26
N ARG A 104 -6.89 38.78 13.47
CA ARG A 104 -5.61 38.09 13.28
C ARG A 104 -5.48 36.88 14.22
N GLN A 105 -5.87 37.02 15.47
CA GLN A 105 -5.86 35.89 16.41
C GLN A 105 -6.79 34.77 15.93
N HIS A 106 -8.02 35.09 15.54
CA HIS A 106 -8.98 34.12 15.02
C HIS A 106 -8.46 33.40 13.78
N LEU A 107 -7.85 34.12 12.82
CA LEU A 107 -7.25 33.55 11.63
C LEU A 107 -6.09 32.59 11.96
N MET A 108 -5.23 32.96 12.93
CA MET A 108 -4.16 32.09 13.39
C MET A 108 -4.68 30.82 14.07
N GLU A 109 -5.67 30.94 14.93
CA GLU A 109 -6.27 29.81 15.63
C GLU A 109 -6.94 28.85 14.65
N THR A 110 -7.74 29.33 13.72
CA THR A 110 -8.41 28.50 12.70
C THR A 110 -7.42 27.81 11.77
N GLN A 111 -6.33 28.49 11.40
CA GLN A 111 -5.25 27.89 10.62
C GLN A 111 -4.53 26.80 11.41
N ASN A 112 -4.22 27.04 12.70
CA ASN A 112 -3.57 26.05 13.54
C ASN A 112 -4.44 24.81 13.74
N TRP A 113 -5.75 24.95 13.91
CA TRP A 113 -6.67 23.80 13.98
C TRP A 113 -6.68 23.00 12.69
N ALA A 114 -6.72 23.66 11.52
CA ALA A 114 -6.67 22.99 10.23
C ALA A 114 -5.36 22.24 10.04
N LEU A 115 -4.22 22.84 10.38
CA LEU A 115 -2.91 22.18 10.32
C LEU A 115 -2.81 20.99 11.27
N GLY A 116 -3.38 21.12 12.49
CA GLY A 116 -3.43 20.02 13.45
C GLY A 116 -4.27 18.84 12.93
N ALA A 117 -5.45 19.11 12.37
CA ALA A 117 -6.29 18.11 11.73
C ALA A 117 -5.58 17.44 10.54
N TYR A 118 -4.94 18.26 9.69
CA TYR A 118 -4.13 17.76 8.57
C TYR A 118 -3.03 16.81 9.04
N ALA A 119 -2.25 17.20 10.06
CA ALA A 119 -1.14 16.38 10.54
C ALA A 119 -1.59 15.00 11.02
N VAL A 120 -2.68 14.93 11.77
CA VAL A 120 -3.22 13.65 12.26
C VAL A 120 -3.81 12.82 11.12
N ALA A 121 -4.61 13.43 10.25
CA ALA A 121 -5.25 12.75 9.14
C ALA A 121 -4.22 12.26 8.11
N ALA A 122 -3.21 13.07 7.76
CA ALA A 122 -2.14 12.67 6.83
C ALA A 122 -1.29 11.50 7.39
N LEU A 123 -0.98 11.53 8.69
CA LEU A 123 -0.33 10.38 9.35
C LEU A 123 -1.20 9.12 9.32
N ALA A 124 -2.51 9.26 9.48
CA ALA A 124 -3.44 8.15 9.39
C ALA A 124 -3.49 7.57 7.97
N LEU A 125 -3.56 8.42 6.94
CA LEU A 125 -3.51 8.00 5.52
C LEU A 125 -2.19 7.30 5.17
N GLY A 126 -1.07 7.73 5.74
CA GLY A 126 0.25 7.11 5.52
C GLY A 126 0.41 5.71 6.14
N ARG A 127 -0.51 5.24 6.95
CA ARG A 127 -0.49 3.88 7.49
C ARG A 127 -0.89 2.87 6.42
N VAL A 128 -0.54 1.59 6.65
CA VAL A 128 -0.93 0.51 5.73
C VAL A 128 -2.41 0.21 5.92
N HIS A 129 -3.22 0.64 4.96
CA HIS A 129 -4.64 0.29 4.87
C HIS A 129 -4.83 -0.85 3.89
N SER A 130 -5.83 -1.72 4.16
CA SER A 130 -6.16 -2.87 3.31
C SER A 130 -7.37 -2.60 2.39
N THR A 131 -8.15 -1.55 2.67
CA THR A 131 -9.34 -1.21 1.89
C THR A 131 -9.53 0.30 1.79
N GLU A 132 -10.28 0.73 0.78
CA GLU A 132 -10.67 2.13 0.58
C GLU A 132 -11.51 2.65 1.75
N ASP A 133 -12.46 1.87 2.26
CA ASP A 133 -13.30 2.26 3.39
C ASP A 133 -12.49 2.61 4.64
N LEU A 134 -11.39 1.89 4.90
CA LEU A 134 -10.49 2.21 6.00
C LEU A 134 -9.73 3.52 5.78
N LEU A 135 -9.38 3.87 4.54
CA LEU A 135 -8.79 5.18 4.22
C LEU A 135 -9.80 6.31 4.43
N LEU A 136 -11.04 6.12 3.96
CA LEU A 136 -12.11 7.11 4.13
C LEU A 136 -12.44 7.32 5.62
N GLN A 137 -12.46 6.27 6.41
CA GLN A 137 -12.68 6.36 7.85
C GLN A 137 -11.50 7.04 8.55
N ALA A 138 -10.27 6.69 8.20
CA ALA A 138 -9.06 7.24 8.81
C ALA A 138 -8.92 8.76 8.63
N ILE A 139 -9.34 9.32 7.48
CA ILE A 139 -9.33 10.77 7.28
C ILE A 139 -10.37 11.45 8.18
N CYS A 140 -11.58 10.90 8.28
CA CYS A 140 -12.63 11.44 9.14
C CYS A 140 -12.22 11.45 10.62
N ASP A 141 -11.68 10.34 11.12
CA ASP A 141 -11.18 10.20 12.49
C ASP A 141 -10.03 11.18 12.76
N GLY A 142 -9.10 11.32 11.81
CA GLY A 142 -7.97 12.24 11.92
C GLY A 142 -8.40 13.70 12.02
N ILE A 143 -9.37 14.12 11.22
CA ILE A 143 -9.90 15.50 11.26
C ILE A 143 -10.58 15.78 12.59
N THR A 144 -11.45 14.88 13.07
CA THR A 144 -12.23 15.08 14.29
C THR A 144 -11.44 14.84 15.57
N HIS A 145 -10.18 14.44 15.46
CA HIS A 145 -9.25 14.43 16.60
C HIS A 145 -9.03 15.85 17.17
N GLN A 146 -9.15 16.88 16.33
CA GLN A 146 -9.18 18.28 16.77
C GLN A 146 -10.57 18.65 17.28
N SER A 147 -10.66 19.11 18.52
CA SER A 147 -11.91 19.48 19.18
C SER A 147 -12.69 20.62 18.51
N ALA A 148 -12.03 21.41 17.65
CA ALA A 148 -12.66 22.45 16.86
C ALA A 148 -13.63 21.92 15.78
N TYR A 149 -13.45 20.65 15.36
CA TYR A 149 -14.24 19.99 14.33
C TYR A 149 -15.12 18.90 14.91
N VAL A 150 -16.42 19.10 14.87
CA VAL A 150 -17.40 18.26 15.55
C VAL A 150 -17.94 17.11 14.67
N LEU A 151 -17.74 17.22 13.36
CA LEU A 151 -18.13 16.21 12.40
C LEU A 151 -17.27 16.34 11.15
N ALA A 152 -16.75 15.22 10.68
CA ALA A 152 -16.19 15.06 9.33
C ALA A 152 -16.84 13.84 8.68
N TRP A 153 -17.15 13.94 7.38
CA TRP A 153 -17.69 12.81 6.62
C TRP A 153 -17.31 12.88 5.16
N VAL A 154 -17.24 11.71 4.54
CA VAL A 154 -17.01 11.57 3.10
C VAL A 154 -18.29 11.05 2.46
N GLY A 155 -18.76 11.78 1.44
CA GLY A 155 -19.91 11.41 0.63
C GLY A 155 -19.51 11.05 -0.78
N ILE A 156 -20.08 9.97 -1.31
CA ILE A 156 -19.92 9.55 -2.71
C ILE A 156 -21.19 9.88 -3.46
N ALA A 157 -21.04 10.61 -4.57
CA ALA A 157 -22.15 10.93 -5.46
C ALA A 157 -22.50 9.69 -6.29
N GLU A 158 -23.73 9.23 -6.17
CA GLU A 158 -24.22 8.10 -6.94
C GLU A 158 -25.14 8.58 -8.07
N ASP A 159 -25.03 7.92 -9.21
CA ASP A 159 -25.96 8.14 -10.34
C ASP A 159 -27.26 7.40 -10.07
N GLY A 160 -28.38 8.02 -10.49
CA GLY A 160 -29.69 7.43 -10.32
C GLY A 160 -30.78 8.45 -10.07
N ARG A 161 -32.00 7.97 -9.80
CA ARG A 161 -33.17 8.82 -9.50
C ARG A 161 -32.92 9.59 -8.20
N GLY A 162 -32.99 10.93 -8.24
CA GLY A 162 -32.79 11.79 -7.10
C GLY A 162 -31.31 12.08 -6.81
N LYS A 163 -30.39 11.57 -7.61
CA LYS A 163 -28.94 11.81 -7.49
C LYS A 163 -28.44 11.76 -6.03
N PRO A 164 -28.54 10.62 -5.36
CA PRO A 164 -28.20 10.54 -3.93
C PRO A 164 -26.72 10.72 -3.66
N ILE A 165 -26.39 11.18 -2.46
CA ILE A 165 -25.04 11.16 -1.91
C ILE A 165 -25.02 10.10 -0.81
N ARG A 166 -24.27 9.04 -1.02
CA ARG A 166 -24.06 7.99 -0.02
C ARG A 166 -22.95 8.40 0.94
N VAL A 167 -23.21 8.38 2.23
CA VAL A 167 -22.19 8.56 3.26
C VAL A 167 -21.31 7.32 3.30
N ALA A 168 -20.03 7.47 2.94
CA ALA A 168 -19.08 6.36 2.90
C ALA A 168 -18.30 6.22 4.22
N ALA A 169 -17.98 7.33 4.87
CA ALA A 169 -17.35 7.35 6.19
C ALA A 169 -17.77 8.59 6.96
N SER A 170 -17.74 8.52 8.28
CA SER A 170 -17.98 9.66 9.14
C SER A 170 -17.37 9.50 10.52
N ALA A 171 -17.00 10.62 11.15
CA ALA A 171 -16.49 10.65 12.51
C ALA A 171 -16.87 11.97 13.22
N GLY A 172 -16.86 11.94 14.53
CA GLY A 172 -17.09 13.10 15.40
C GLY A 172 -18.37 13.01 16.23
N ASN A 173 -18.49 13.91 17.20
CA ASN A 173 -19.58 13.93 18.21
C ASN A 173 -20.97 14.25 17.60
N ALA A 174 -20.97 14.83 16.40
CA ALA A 174 -22.19 15.22 15.70
C ALA A 174 -22.59 14.22 14.59
N SER A 175 -22.08 12.99 14.60
CA SER A 175 -22.38 11.96 13.58
C SER A 175 -23.87 11.68 13.42
N GLY A 176 -24.68 11.75 14.49
CA GLY A 176 -26.13 11.67 14.43
C GLY A 176 -26.82 12.74 13.55
N HIS A 177 -26.06 13.77 13.08
CA HIS A 177 -26.54 14.73 12.08
C HIS A 177 -26.84 14.05 10.73
N LEU A 178 -26.11 13.00 10.41
CA LEU A 178 -26.22 12.30 9.13
C LEU A 178 -27.39 11.30 9.11
N ASP A 179 -27.87 10.87 10.27
CA ASP A 179 -28.89 9.83 10.40
C ASP A 179 -30.24 10.26 9.82
N GLY A 180 -30.78 9.46 8.90
CA GLY A 180 -32.11 9.67 8.31
C GLY A 180 -32.21 10.88 7.39
N LEU A 181 -31.10 11.53 7.01
CA LEU A 181 -31.08 12.54 5.96
C LEU A 181 -30.78 11.88 4.62
N GLN A 182 -31.63 12.13 3.65
CA GLN A 182 -31.36 11.80 2.26
C GLN A 182 -30.59 12.97 1.64
N TRP A 183 -29.30 12.78 1.38
CA TRP A 183 -28.47 13.78 0.72
C TRP A 183 -28.59 13.60 -0.81
N SER A 184 -28.71 14.71 -1.53
CA SER A 184 -28.77 14.71 -3.00
C SER A 184 -27.78 15.72 -3.56
N TRP A 185 -27.21 15.44 -4.74
CA TRP A 185 -26.42 16.39 -5.51
C TRP A 185 -27.16 16.90 -6.77
N GLY A 186 -28.44 16.48 -6.96
CA GLY A 186 -29.29 16.90 -8.06
C GLY A 186 -29.66 18.38 -7.98
N GLU A 187 -29.62 19.09 -9.12
CA GLU A 187 -29.93 20.51 -9.19
C GLU A 187 -31.42 20.79 -8.95
N ASP A 188 -32.27 19.92 -9.43
CA ASP A 188 -33.74 20.04 -9.30
C ASP A 188 -34.30 19.58 -7.95
N GLU A 189 -33.45 19.01 -7.09
CA GLU A 189 -33.82 18.51 -5.79
C GLU A 189 -33.68 19.57 -4.71
N LEU A 190 -34.68 19.73 -3.85
CA LEU A 190 -34.60 20.66 -2.70
C LEU A 190 -33.38 20.37 -1.81
N LEU A 191 -33.04 19.07 -1.67
CA LEU A 191 -31.88 18.58 -0.92
C LEU A 191 -30.55 18.83 -1.64
N GLY A 192 -30.57 19.14 -2.95
CA GLY A 192 -29.43 19.43 -3.78
C GLY A 192 -29.01 20.90 -3.82
N GLN A 193 -29.61 21.79 -3.03
CA GLN A 193 -29.30 23.23 -3.02
C GLN A 193 -28.24 23.61 -1.97
N GLY A 194 -27.83 22.66 -1.14
CA GLY A 194 -26.85 22.92 -0.09
C GLY A 194 -25.40 22.99 -0.59
N PRO A 195 -24.48 23.55 0.22
CA PRO A 195 -23.06 23.69 -0.15
C PRO A 195 -22.40 22.40 -0.62
N THR A 196 -22.73 21.28 0.01
CA THR A 196 -22.22 19.94 -0.34
C THR A 196 -22.58 19.55 -1.78
N ALA A 197 -23.83 19.77 -2.18
CA ALA A 197 -24.29 19.46 -3.53
C ALA A 197 -23.69 20.38 -4.59
N VAL A 198 -23.60 21.69 -4.28
CA VAL A 198 -22.94 22.68 -5.14
C VAL A 198 -21.47 22.29 -5.33
N CYS A 199 -20.78 21.92 -4.27
CA CYS A 199 -19.40 21.46 -4.30
C CYS A 199 -19.19 20.29 -5.30
N ILE A 200 -20.02 19.27 -5.24
CA ILE A 200 -19.96 18.12 -6.16
C ILE A 200 -20.19 18.54 -7.60
N ARG A 201 -21.23 19.35 -7.86
CA ARG A 201 -21.60 19.79 -9.23
C ARG A 201 -20.55 20.69 -9.87
N THR A 202 -20.03 21.65 -9.10
CA THR A 202 -19.10 22.68 -9.62
C THR A 202 -17.64 22.25 -9.51
N ASN A 203 -17.36 21.19 -8.77
CA ASN A 203 -16.01 20.75 -8.42
C ASN A 203 -15.17 21.89 -7.78
N THR A 204 -15.82 22.71 -6.95
CA THR A 204 -15.19 23.82 -6.23
C THR A 204 -15.50 23.74 -4.75
N VAL A 205 -14.54 24.21 -3.93
CA VAL A 205 -14.74 24.29 -2.48
C VAL A 205 -15.92 25.22 -2.17
N GLN A 206 -16.75 24.80 -1.21
CA GLN A 206 -17.85 25.59 -0.69
C GLN A 206 -17.69 25.79 0.82
N VAL A 207 -17.71 27.05 1.26
CA VAL A 207 -17.59 27.40 2.67
C VAL A 207 -18.87 28.07 3.16
N LEU A 208 -19.45 27.55 4.23
CA LEU A 208 -20.51 28.19 4.98
C LEU A 208 -19.90 28.87 6.21
N LYS A 209 -19.77 30.20 6.17
CA LYS A 209 -19.11 30.97 7.24
C LYS A 209 -19.87 30.97 8.54
N ASP A 210 -21.20 31.22 8.51
CA ASP A 210 -22.06 31.17 9.69
C ASP A 210 -23.47 30.70 9.33
N ALA A 211 -23.87 29.53 9.82
CA ALA A 211 -25.19 28.95 9.59
C ALA A 211 -26.34 29.81 10.18
N LYS A 212 -26.07 30.63 11.18
CA LYS A 212 -27.08 31.53 11.78
C LYS A 212 -27.36 32.74 10.90
N LYS A 213 -26.33 33.28 10.25
CA LYS A 213 -26.40 34.47 9.39
C LYS A 213 -26.72 34.15 7.93
N SER A 214 -26.63 32.89 7.51
CA SER A 214 -26.81 32.46 6.12
C SER A 214 -28.26 32.68 5.66
N PRO A 215 -28.48 33.39 4.54
CA PRO A 215 -29.82 33.54 3.96
C PRO A 215 -30.30 32.24 3.27
N VAL A 216 -29.39 31.33 2.96
CA VAL A 216 -29.71 30.08 2.22
C VAL A 216 -30.44 29.11 3.15
N SER A 217 -31.70 28.83 2.80
CA SER A 217 -32.46 27.75 3.45
C SER A 217 -32.05 26.43 2.82
N PHE A 218 -31.33 25.58 3.56
CA PHE A 218 -30.99 24.25 3.10
C PHE A 218 -31.61 23.19 4.02
N PRO A 219 -31.91 22.01 3.48
CA PRO A 219 -32.39 20.89 4.27
C PRO A 219 -31.36 20.53 5.36
N GLY A 220 -31.85 20.33 6.58
CA GLY A 220 -30.94 20.11 7.70
C GLY A 220 -30.63 21.34 8.56
N ARG A 221 -30.95 22.59 8.14
CA ARG A 221 -30.73 23.81 8.92
C ARG A 221 -31.30 23.73 10.35
N ARG A 222 -32.49 23.09 10.51
CA ARG A 222 -33.10 22.89 11.83
C ARG A 222 -32.23 21.98 12.70
N ARG A 223 -31.66 20.92 12.12
CA ARG A 223 -30.78 19.96 12.79
C ARG A 223 -29.40 20.57 13.07
N THR A 224 -28.85 21.32 12.14
CA THR A 224 -27.60 22.08 12.29
C THR A 224 -27.66 23.00 13.53
N ARG A 225 -28.84 23.65 13.76
CA ARG A 225 -29.06 24.46 14.96
C ARG A 225 -29.08 23.63 16.23
N GLN A 226 -29.66 22.43 16.21
CA GLN A 226 -29.72 21.54 17.39
C GLN A 226 -28.32 21.02 17.77
N LEU A 227 -27.44 20.81 16.81
CA LEU A 227 -26.07 20.30 17.00
C LEU A 227 -25.04 21.42 17.18
N LYS A 228 -25.47 22.68 17.37
CA LYS A 228 -24.61 23.87 17.56
C LYS A 228 -23.64 24.14 16.41
N VAL A 229 -23.75 23.48 15.27
CA VAL A 229 -22.89 23.73 14.10
C VAL A 229 -23.07 25.16 13.60
N ARG A 230 -21.95 25.88 13.46
CA ARG A 230 -21.90 27.29 13.02
C ARG A 230 -21.30 27.44 11.63
N SER A 231 -20.27 26.70 11.29
CA SER A 231 -19.63 26.79 9.98
C SER A 231 -19.33 25.42 9.40
N SER A 232 -19.16 25.34 8.09
CA SER A 232 -18.75 24.10 7.40
C SER A 232 -17.94 24.40 6.15
N ILE A 233 -17.12 23.43 5.76
CA ILE A 233 -16.43 23.38 4.48
C ILE A 233 -16.83 22.10 3.76
N SER A 234 -17.03 22.19 2.44
CA SER A 234 -17.21 21.04 1.54
C SER A 234 -16.10 21.10 0.49
N VAL A 235 -15.29 20.06 0.42
CA VAL A 235 -14.13 19.96 -0.47
C VAL A 235 -14.37 18.82 -1.46
N PRO A 236 -14.27 19.07 -2.78
CA PRO A 236 -14.53 18.04 -3.76
C PRO A 236 -13.45 16.95 -3.73
N ILE A 237 -13.88 15.71 -3.91
CA ILE A 237 -13.01 14.54 -4.11
C ILE A 237 -13.39 13.95 -5.46
N ARG A 238 -12.42 13.78 -6.34
CA ARG A 238 -12.64 13.18 -7.65
C ARG A 238 -11.60 12.13 -7.93
N ILE A 239 -12.06 10.90 -8.18
CA ILE A 239 -11.23 9.77 -8.61
C ILE A 239 -11.64 9.45 -10.04
N GLU A 240 -10.74 9.73 -11.00
CA GLU A 240 -11.04 9.56 -12.41
C GLU A 240 -11.44 8.12 -12.74
N GLY A 241 -12.52 7.99 -13.54
CA GLY A 241 -13.05 6.69 -13.96
C GLY A 241 -13.77 5.89 -12.87
N ARG A 242 -13.92 6.42 -11.64
CA ARG A 242 -14.56 5.72 -10.54
C ARG A 242 -15.74 6.47 -9.96
N TRP A 243 -15.50 7.48 -9.13
CA TRP A 243 -16.55 8.22 -8.47
C TRP A 243 -16.17 9.67 -8.18
N ASN A 244 -17.18 10.53 -8.10
CA ASN A 244 -17.08 11.86 -7.58
C ASN A 244 -17.66 11.89 -6.16
N GLY A 245 -17.10 12.73 -5.30
CA GLY A 245 -17.56 12.83 -3.93
C GLY A 245 -17.15 14.12 -3.27
N VAL A 246 -17.30 14.16 -1.98
CA VAL A 246 -17.05 15.34 -1.16
C VAL A 246 -16.55 14.96 0.22
N LEU A 247 -15.57 15.70 0.71
CA LEU A 247 -15.20 15.73 2.12
C LEU A 247 -15.88 16.94 2.76
N VAL A 248 -16.67 16.70 3.80
CA VAL A 248 -17.37 17.77 4.52
C VAL A 248 -16.91 17.79 5.98
N VAL A 249 -16.59 18.99 6.47
CA VAL A 249 -16.17 19.21 7.86
C VAL A 249 -17.03 20.32 8.48
N TYR A 250 -17.45 20.10 9.72
CA TYR A 250 -18.28 21.03 10.49
C TYR A 250 -17.58 21.50 11.75
N SER A 251 -17.82 22.78 12.10
CA SER A 251 -17.34 23.40 13.34
C SER A 251 -18.48 24.08 14.10
N GLU A 252 -18.38 24.10 15.43
CA GLU A 252 -19.27 24.88 16.31
C GLU A 252 -18.95 26.38 16.31
N LEU A 253 -17.81 26.76 15.75
CA LEU A 253 -17.36 28.13 15.65
C LEU A 253 -17.75 28.76 14.30
N PRO A 254 -18.16 30.03 14.26
CA PRO A 254 -18.37 30.72 13.01
C PRO A 254 -17.03 30.98 12.34
N ASP A 255 -17.04 31.07 11.02
CA ASP A 255 -15.89 31.40 10.17
C ASP A 255 -14.62 30.58 10.45
N ALA A 256 -14.79 29.27 10.82
CA ALA A 256 -13.68 28.38 11.12
C ALA A 256 -12.87 27.95 9.87
N PHE A 257 -13.35 28.29 8.67
CA PHE A 257 -12.77 27.84 7.39
C PHE A 257 -12.42 29.04 6.50
N GLY A 258 -11.55 29.92 6.98
CA GLY A 258 -10.96 30.98 6.17
C GLY A 258 -10.05 30.42 5.05
N ASP A 259 -9.53 31.29 4.18
CA ASP A 259 -8.77 30.87 2.98
C ASP A 259 -7.61 29.92 3.33
N ALA A 260 -6.83 30.24 4.36
CA ALA A 260 -5.70 29.39 4.78
C ALA A 260 -6.15 27.99 5.25
N ALA A 261 -7.23 27.91 6.03
CA ALA A 261 -7.79 26.63 6.48
C ALA A 261 -8.39 25.85 5.30
N SER A 262 -9.07 26.53 4.37
CA SER A 262 -9.63 25.90 3.17
C SER A 262 -8.56 25.22 2.32
N HIS A 263 -7.43 25.89 2.08
CA HIS A 263 -6.30 25.29 1.35
C HIS A 263 -5.71 24.04 2.02
N VAL A 264 -5.72 24.01 3.36
CA VAL A 264 -5.28 22.82 4.11
C VAL A 264 -6.22 21.62 3.85
N PHE A 265 -7.53 21.84 3.86
CA PHE A 265 -8.50 20.77 3.59
C PHE A 265 -8.50 20.33 2.12
N GLU A 266 -8.30 21.25 1.18
CA GLU A 266 -8.08 20.90 -0.24
C GLU A 266 -6.86 20.00 -0.41
N ARG A 267 -5.77 20.33 0.25
CA ARG A 267 -4.56 19.50 0.23
C ARG A 267 -4.84 18.11 0.82
N LEU A 268 -5.56 18.04 1.93
CA LEU A 268 -5.91 16.78 2.57
C LEU A 268 -6.80 15.91 1.67
N ALA A 269 -7.76 16.52 0.96
CA ALA A 269 -8.58 15.80 -0.02
C ALA A 269 -7.74 15.25 -1.18
N ARG A 270 -6.76 16.00 -1.68
CA ARG A 270 -5.81 15.50 -2.70
C ARG A 270 -4.97 14.33 -2.19
N GLU A 271 -4.47 14.39 -0.95
CA GLU A 271 -3.71 13.28 -0.36
C GLU A 271 -4.56 12.02 -0.16
N LEU A 272 -5.84 12.18 0.16
CA LEU A 272 -6.77 11.05 0.19
C LEU A 272 -6.90 10.39 -1.19
N VAL A 273 -7.11 11.18 -2.26
CA VAL A 273 -7.18 10.68 -3.64
C VAL A 273 -5.92 9.88 -3.99
N HIS A 274 -4.73 10.46 -3.77
CA HIS A 274 -3.47 9.76 -4.02
C HIS A 274 -3.31 8.48 -3.21
N SER A 275 -3.79 8.46 -1.96
CA SER A 275 -3.72 7.26 -1.12
C SER A 275 -4.64 6.14 -1.65
N ILE A 276 -5.82 6.48 -2.16
CA ILE A 276 -6.76 5.54 -2.79
C ILE A 276 -6.16 4.99 -4.09
N GLU A 277 -5.64 5.86 -4.96
CA GLU A 277 -4.98 5.46 -6.22
C GLU A 277 -3.77 4.53 -5.97
N ALA A 278 -2.96 4.87 -4.96
CA ALA A 278 -1.81 4.06 -4.58
C ALA A 278 -2.22 2.66 -4.05
N LEU A 279 -3.32 2.58 -3.29
CA LEU A 279 -3.88 1.31 -2.83
C LEU A 279 -4.30 0.44 -4.00
N GLU A 280 -5.03 1.00 -4.97
CA GLU A 280 -5.48 0.31 -6.17
C GLU A 280 -4.31 -0.21 -7.02
N GLN A 281 -3.32 0.65 -7.28
CA GLN A 281 -2.12 0.24 -8.01
C GLN A 281 -1.39 -0.92 -7.32
N LYS A 282 -1.31 -0.89 -5.99
CA LYS A 282 -0.70 -1.97 -5.21
C LYS A 282 -1.47 -3.28 -5.35
N GLU A 283 -2.79 -3.23 -5.36
CA GLU A 283 -3.63 -4.42 -5.56
C GLU A 283 -3.49 -4.99 -6.97
N LEU A 284 -3.49 -4.14 -8.00
CA LEU A 284 -3.27 -4.55 -9.39
C LEU A 284 -1.90 -5.20 -9.58
N LEU A 285 -0.84 -4.59 -9.04
CA LEU A 285 0.52 -5.16 -9.08
C LEU A 285 0.61 -6.50 -8.35
N ARG A 286 -0.10 -6.65 -7.22
CA ARG A 286 -0.15 -7.92 -6.48
C ARG A 286 -0.85 -9.01 -7.29
N ALA A 287 -1.98 -8.69 -7.90
CA ALA A 287 -2.71 -9.62 -8.76
C ALA A 287 -1.89 -10.07 -9.97
N GLU A 288 -1.19 -9.14 -10.63
CA GLU A 288 -0.33 -9.45 -11.78
C GLU A 288 0.88 -10.31 -11.39
N ARG A 289 1.52 -10.04 -10.23
CA ARG A 289 2.60 -10.90 -9.71
C ARG A 289 2.14 -12.34 -9.46
N ILE A 290 0.96 -12.52 -8.88
CA ILE A 290 0.38 -13.86 -8.65
C ILE A 290 0.13 -14.56 -9.98
N ARG A 291 -0.43 -13.84 -10.96
CA ARG A 291 -0.69 -14.37 -12.31
C ARG A 291 0.59 -14.79 -13.01
N LEU A 292 1.64 -13.96 -12.98
CA LEU A 292 2.94 -14.26 -13.58
C LEU A 292 3.61 -15.47 -12.91
N ALA A 293 3.60 -15.54 -11.57
CA ALA A 293 4.16 -16.68 -10.84
C ALA A 293 3.44 -17.99 -11.21
N LYS A 294 2.11 -17.95 -11.35
CA LYS A 294 1.33 -19.11 -11.78
C LYS A 294 1.69 -19.50 -13.22
N ALA A 295 1.74 -18.55 -14.15
CA ALA A 295 2.09 -18.83 -15.55
C ALA A 295 3.49 -19.42 -15.69
N GLN A 296 4.47 -18.94 -14.92
CA GLN A 296 5.81 -19.52 -14.86
C GLN A 296 5.80 -20.97 -14.37
N THR A 297 5.05 -21.25 -13.32
CA THR A 297 4.92 -22.62 -12.78
C THR A 297 4.23 -23.54 -13.80
N ASP A 298 3.16 -23.10 -14.44
CA ASP A 298 2.43 -23.85 -15.45
C ASP A 298 3.33 -24.15 -16.66
N LEU A 299 4.12 -23.17 -17.11
CA LEU A 299 5.09 -23.34 -18.20
C LEU A 299 6.18 -24.35 -17.84
N ALA A 300 6.77 -24.24 -16.65
CA ALA A 300 7.78 -25.16 -16.16
C ALA A 300 7.25 -26.62 -16.09
N ASN A 301 6.02 -26.78 -15.61
CA ASN A 301 5.35 -28.07 -15.56
C ASN A 301 5.07 -28.65 -16.97
N ALA A 302 4.62 -27.79 -17.90
CA ALA A 302 4.38 -28.19 -19.28
C ALA A 302 5.67 -28.62 -19.99
N LEU A 303 6.77 -27.90 -19.83
CA LEU A 303 8.09 -28.26 -20.36
C LEU A 303 8.59 -29.57 -19.76
N SER A 304 8.45 -29.77 -18.46
CA SER A 304 8.83 -31.02 -17.80
C SER A 304 7.99 -32.19 -18.29
N ALA A 305 6.71 -32.00 -18.54
CA ALA A 305 5.82 -33.03 -19.08
C ALA A 305 6.16 -33.46 -20.51
N MET A 306 6.79 -32.57 -21.31
CA MET A 306 7.21 -32.91 -22.70
C MET A 306 8.38 -33.93 -22.74
N VAL A 307 9.15 -34.03 -21.64
CA VAL A 307 10.28 -34.98 -21.58
C VAL A 307 9.79 -36.42 -21.58
N ALA A 308 8.72 -36.73 -20.86
CA ALA A 308 8.22 -38.10 -20.76
C ALA A 308 7.81 -38.73 -22.12
N PRO A 309 7.08 -38.06 -23.04
CA PRO A 309 6.81 -38.56 -24.36
C PRO A 309 8.07 -38.76 -25.21
N ILE A 310 9.08 -37.89 -25.08
CA ILE A 310 10.35 -38.03 -25.81
C ILE A 310 11.08 -39.29 -25.32
N VAL A 311 11.17 -39.49 -24.01
CA VAL A 311 11.78 -40.70 -23.43
C VAL A 311 11.03 -41.95 -23.87
N LEU A 312 9.69 -41.92 -23.85
CA LEU A 312 8.89 -43.04 -24.30
C LEU A 312 9.14 -43.36 -25.83
N ALA A 313 9.23 -42.34 -26.66
CA ALA A 313 9.53 -42.52 -28.09
C ALA A 313 10.91 -43.17 -28.32
N MET A 314 11.88 -42.83 -27.46
CA MET A 314 13.21 -43.47 -27.47
C MET A 314 13.15 -44.93 -27.01
N GLU A 315 12.46 -45.21 -25.91
CA GLU A 315 12.28 -46.57 -25.37
C GLU A 315 11.55 -47.49 -26.36
N MET A 316 10.60 -46.94 -27.15
CA MET A 316 9.93 -47.70 -28.20
C MET A 316 10.89 -48.12 -29.31
N ARG A 317 11.98 -47.38 -29.54
CA ARG A 317 12.98 -47.66 -30.59
C ARG A 317 14.07 -48.64 -30.09
N ASP A 318 14.34 -48.63 -28.78
CA ASP A 318 15.23 -49.61 -28.13
C ASP A 318 14.40 -50.37 -27.06
N PRO A 319 13.73 -51.47 -27.42
CA PRO A 319 12.82 -52.22 -26.54
C PRO A 319 13.49 -52.74 -25.28
N TYR A 320 14.81 -52.75 -25.21
CA TYR A 320 15.60 -53.23 -24.07
C TYR A 320 15.83 -52.17 -23.01
N THR A 321 15.44 -50.92 -23.32
CA THR A 321 15.60 -49.80 -22.39
C THR A 321 14.29 -49.37 -21.73
N ALA A 322 13.21 -50.12 -21.87
CA ALA A 322 11.93 -49.80 -21.23
C ALA A 322 12.08 -49.60 -19.72
N GLY A 323 11.84 -48.38 -19.25
CA GLY A 323 12.00 -47.96 -17.87
C GLY A 323 13.45 -47.79 -17.39
N HIS A 324 14.46 -48.01 -18.26
CA HIS A 324 15.87 -47.84 -17.92
C HIS A 324 16.15 -46.38 -17.46
N GLN A 325 15.77 -45.39 -18.25
CA GLN A 325 16.01 -43.99 -17.94
C GLN A 325 15.39 -43.58 -16.59
N SER A 326 14.18 -44.06 -16.31
CA SER A 326 13.51 -43.79 -15.05
C SER A 326 14.26 -44.43 -13.87
N ARG A 327 14.76 -45.70 -14.03
CA ARG A 327 15.51 -46.38 -12.98
C ARG A 327 16.88 -45.77 -12.75
N VAL A 328 17.59 -45.38 -13.82
CA VAL A 328 18.86 -44.62 -13.74
C VAL A 328 18.62 -43.29 -12.99
N ALA A 329 17.53 -42.55 -13.30
CA ALA A 329 17.20 -41.32 -12.62
C ALA A 329 16.94 -41.52 -11.13
N GLU A 330 16.23 -42.58 -10.74
CA GLU A 330 15.98 -42.86 -9.32
C GLU A 330 17.30 -43.21 -8.56
N ILE A 331 18.20 -43.99 -9.17
CA ILE A 331 19.50 -44.29 -8.59
C ILE A 331 20.34 -43.01 -8.48
N ALA A 332 20.47 -42.25 -9.56
CA ALA A 332 21.24 -41.01 -9.60
C ALA A 332 20.78 -40.01 -8.55
N ILE A 333 19.44 -39.82 -8.41
CA ILE A 333 18.85 -38.93 -7.39
C ILE A 333 19.10 -39.43 -5.99
N ALA A 334 19.00 -40.71 -5.75
CA ALA A 334 19.29 -41.28 -4.44
C ALA A 334 20.75 -41.03 -4.03
N ILE A 335 21.70 -41.22 -4.98
CA ILE A 335 23.12 -40.93 -4.77
C ILE A 335 23.29 -39.41 -4.50
N GLY A 336 22.75 -38.54 -5.35
CA GLY A 336 22.87 -37.07 -5.21
C GLY A 336 22.30 -36.56 -3.89
N LYS A 337 21.16 -37.07 -3.43
CA LYS A 337 20.58 -36.73 -2.12
C LYS A 337 21.51 -37.14 -0.95
N ASP A 338 22.10 -38.33 -1.04
CA ASP A 338 22.99 -38.83 -0.03
C ASP A 338 24.32 -38.06 0.04
N MET A 339 24.74 -37.50 -1.10
CA MET A 339 25.85 -36.54 -1.22
C MET A 339 25.46 -35.12 -0.79
N GLY A 340 24.25 -34.90 -0.25
CA GLY A 340 23.78 -33.59 0.24
C GLY A 340 23.29 -32.62 -0.83
N TRP A 341 23.03 -33.08 -2.08
CA TRP A 341 22.50 -32.22 -3.14
C TRP A 341 20.99 -31.97 -2.94
N THR A 342 20.56 -30.77 -3.27
CA THR A 342 19.17 -30.32 -3.07
C THR A 342 18.64 -29.49 -4.23
N GLY A 343 17.34 -29.26 -4.27
CA GLY A 343 16.68 -28.28 -5.17
C GLY A 343 16.94 -28.53 -6.64
N GLU A 344 17.34 -27.47 -7.32
CA GLU A 344 17.51 -27.44 -8.79
C GLU A 344 18.61 -28.39 -9.31
N ARG A 345 19.65 -28.61 -8.52
CA ARG A 345 20.73 -29.52 -8.87
C ARG A 345 20.22 -30.97 -9.04
N LEU A 346 19.36 -31.42 -8.14
CA LEU A 346 18.74 -32.75 -8.26
C LEU A 346 17.74 -32.83 -9.42
N GLN A 347 17.03 -31.73 -9.69
CA GLN A 347 16.12 -31.67 -10.85
C GLN A 347 16.90 -31.79 -12.15
N ALA A 348 18.04 -31.08 -12.27
CA ALA A 348 18.92 -31.15 -13.42
C ALA A 348 19.51 -32.55 -13.61
N LEU A 349 19.96 -33.20 -12.52
CA LEU A 349 20.43 -34.58 -12.57
C LEU A 349 19.33 -35.56 -13.00
N ARG A 350 18.09 -35.38 -12.49
CA ARG A 350 16.93 -36.15 -12.94
C ARG A 350 16.70 -35.97 -14.45
N MET A 351 16.73 -34.74 -14.91
CA MET A 351 16.54 -34.41 -16.32
C MET A 351 17.63 -35.07 -17.19
N ALA A 352 18.90 -34.93 -16.81
CA ALA A 352 20.02 -35.54 -17.51
C ALA A 352 19.87 -37.08 -17.58
N ALA A 353 19.52 -37.71 -16.44
CA ALA A 353 19.30 -39.15 -16.37
C ALA A 353 18.14 -39.62 -17.26
N MET A 354 17.06 -38.85 -17.35
CA MET A 354 15.93 -39.19 -18.24
C MET A 354 16.27 -39.12 -19.71
N VAL A 355 17.20 -38.24 -20.09
CA VAL A 355 17.53 -37.98 -21.53
C VAL A 355 18.96 -38.36 -21.91
N HIS A 356 19.74 -39.03 -21.04
CA HIS A 356 21.16 -39.30 -21.30
C HIS A 356 21.41 -40.06 -22.60
N ASP A 357 20.51 -40.92 -22.95
CA ASP A 357 20.55 -41.77 -24.14
C ASP A 357 19.85 -41.15 -25.37
N ILE A 358 19.40 -39.87 -25.34
CA ILE A 358 18.63 -39.26 -26.45
C ILE A 358 19.33 -39.35 -27.80
N GLY A 359 20.64 -39.35 -27.78
CA GLY A 359 21.43 -39.47 -29.00
C GLY A 359 21.34 -40.83 -29.69
N LYS A 360 20.83 -41.86 -29.03
CA LYS A 360 20.56 -43.18 -29.68
C LYS A 360 19.53 -43.10 -30.80
N ILE A 361 18.79 -41.99 -30.90
CA ILE A 361 17.85 -41.75 -31.99
C ILE A 361 18.55 -41.77 -33.39
N SER A 362 19.83 -41.45 -33.44
CA SER A 362 20.62 -41.47 -34.68
C SER A 362 21.17 -42.86 -35.02
N ILE A 363 21.08 -43.84 -34.13
CA ILE A 363 21.62 -45.17 -34.30
C ILE A 363 20.57 -46.07 -34.98
N PRO A 364 20.93 -46.88 -36.01
CA PRO A 364 20.02 -47.86 -36.60
C PRO A 364 19.48 -48.86 -35.56
N ALA A 365 18.17 -49.11 -35.61
CA ALA A 365 17.52 -50.00 -34.62
C ALA A 365 18.06 -51.42 -34.67
N GLU A 366 18.45 -51.90 -35.83
CA GLU A 366 19.06 -53.20 -36.06
C GLU A 366 20.38 -53.35 -35.29
N LEU A 367 21.12 -52.24 -35.13
CA LEU A 367 22.37 -52.23 -34.36
C LEU A 367 22.12 -52.28 -32.88
N LEU A 368 21.11 -51.53 -32.41
CA LEU A 368 20.71 -51.50 -30.98
C LEU A 368 20.17 -52.87 -30.52
N THR A 369 19.52 -53.60 -31.41
CA THR A 369 18.89 -54.90 -31.13
C THR A 369 19.72 -56.11 -31.58
N LYS A 370 20.95 -55.89 -32.08
CA LYS A 370 21.81 -56.96 -32.61
C LYS A 370 22.14 -58.01 -31.54
N PRO A 371 21.83 -59.27 -31.77
CA PRO A 371 22.26 -60.35 -30.89
C PRO A 371 23.76 -60.60 -31.01
N GLY A 372 24.46 -60.65 -29.86
CA GLY A 372 25.88 -60.98 -29.80
C GLY A 372 26.82 -59.77 -29.72
N ASN A 373 28.10 -60.01 -29.97
CA ASN A 373 29.12 -58.95 -29.79
C ASN A 373 29.15 -58.00 -30.99
N LEU A 374 29.29 -56.72 -30.69
CA LEU A 374 29.50 -55.66 -31.66
C LEU A 374 30.95 -55.66 -32.17
N ASN A 375 31.16 -55.52 -33.48
CA ASN A 375 32.49 -55.28 -34.03
C ASN A 375 32.98 -53.85 -33.68
N ALA A 376 34.23 -53.51 -34.01
CA ALA A 376 34.84 -52.23 -33.69
C ALA A 376 34.10 -51.04 -34.32
N ALA A 377 33.64 -51.17 -35.59
CA ALA A 377 32.91 -50.11 -36.30
C ALA A 377 31.52 -49.87 -35.74
N GLU A 378 30.80 -50.96 -35.41
CA GLU A 378 29.48 -50.88 -34.77
C GLU A 378 29.56 -50.28 -33.40
N ARG A 379 30.58 -50.61 -32.60
CA ARG A 379 30.83 -50.02 -31.28
C ARG A 379 31.13 -48.52 -31.40
N ALA A 380 31.98 -48.16 -32.36
CA ALA A 380 32.28 -46.75 -32.61
C ALA A 380 31.02 -45.92 -32.99
N MET A 381 30.09 -46.51 -33.73
CA MET A 381 28.81 -45.88 -34.07
C MET A 381 27.91 -45.70 -32.81
N ILE A 382 27.83 -46.72 -31.97
CA ILE A 382 27.06 -46.56 -30.70
C ILE A 382 27.69 -45.52 -29.78
N ASN A 383 29.02 -45.46 -29.70
CA ASN A 383 29.74 -44.50 -28.86
C ASN A 383 29.58 -43.06 -29.30
N GLN A 384 28.93 -42.78 -30.44
CA GLN A 384 28.59 -41.40 -30.86
C GLN A 384 27.32 -40.85 -30.19
N HIS A 385 26.52 -41.66 -29.50
CA HIS A 385 25.27 -41.17 -28.93
C HIS A 385 25.45 -40.05 -27.90
N PRO A 386 26.52 -39.96 -27.06
CA PRO A 386 26.67 -38.83 -26.17
C PRO A 386 26.91 -37.51 -26.92
N GLU A 387 27.69 -37.54 -27.99
CA GLU A 387 27.93 -36.41 -28.87
C GLU A 387 26.64 -35.95 -29.57
N THR A 388 25.86 -36.90 -30.11
CA THR A 388 24.56 -36.59 -30.73
C THR A 388 23.58 -36.06 -29.70
N GLY A 389 23.55 -36.66 -28.49
CA GLY A 389 22.73 -36.21 -27.36
C GLY A 389 23.06 -34.78 -26.99
N TYR A 390 24.35 -34.44 -26.87
CA TYR A 390 24.80 -33.07 -26.63
C TYR A 390 24.35 -32.12 -27.73
N ALA A 391 24.51 -32.49 -28.99
CA ALA A 391 24.09 -31.67 -30.14
C ALA A 391 22.58 -31.35 -30.12
N ILE A 392 21.74 -32.26 -29.64
CA ILE A 392 20.29 -32.08 -29.50
C ILE A 392 19.96 -31.14 -28.35
N LEU A 393 20.72 -31.21 -27.25
CA LEU A 393 20.37 -30.56 -26.00
C LEU A 393 21.07 -29.20 -25.75
N LYS A 394 22.19 -28.93 -26.42
CA LYS A 394 23.09 -27.79 -26.16
C LYS A 394 22.42 -26.41 -26.27
N ASP A 395 21.46 -26.27 -27.16
CA ASP A 395 20.77 -25.01 -27.44
C ASP A 395 19.53 -24.80 -26.51
N ILE A 396 19.21 -25.78 -25.64
CA ILE A 396 18.14 -25.67 -24.69
C ILE A 396 18.66 -24.91 -23.45
N PRO A 397 18.04 -23.79 -23.03
CA PRO A 397 18.52 -22.98 -21.92
C PRO A 397 18.16 -23.64 -20.57
N PHE A 398 18.82 -24.75 -20.24
CA PHE A 398 18.72 -25.35 -18.93
C PHE A 398 19.38 -24.48 -17.88
N MET A 399 18.85 -24.46 -16.67
CA MET A 399 19.49 -23.73 -15.53
C MET A 399 20.80 -24.38 -15.09
N TRP A 400 21.01 -25.65 -15.42
CA TRP A 400 22.21 -26.46 -15.13
C TRP A 400 22.70 -27.09 -16.44
N PRO A 401 23.98 -27.49 -16.50
CA PRO A 401 24.59 -27.99 -17.76
C PRO A 401 24.12 -29.41 -18.12
N VAL A 402 22.82 -29.62 -18.30
CA VAL A 402 22.22 -30.93 -18.62
C VAL A 402 22.83 -31.52 -19.87
N ALA A 403 23.05 -30.72 -20.91
CA ALA A 403 23.68 -31.19 -22.17
C ALA A 403 25.11 -31.72 -21.91
N GLU A 404 25.90 -31.04 -21.08
CA GLU A 404 27.25 -31.50 -20.71
C GLU A 404 27.21 -32.75 -19.85
N MET A 405 26.24 -32.89 -18.92
CA MET A 405 26.05 -34.12 -18.16
C MET A 405 25.80 -35.32 -19.08
N VAL A 406 24.93 -35.13 -20.10
CA VAL A 406 24.65 -36.15 -21.12
C VAL A 406 25.87 -36.43 -21.98
N HIS A 407 26.64 -35.40 -22.35
CA HIS A 407 27.85 -35.58 -23.11
C HIS A 407 28.90 -36.42 -22.40
N GLN A 408 29.01 -36.29 -21.07
CA GLN A 408 30.08 -36.84 -20.26
C GLN A 408 29.73 -38.16 -19.53
N HIS A 409 28.50 -38.68 -19.65
CA HIS A 409 28.06 -39.82 -18.84
C HIS A 409 28.80 -41.13 -19.08
N HIS A 410 29.54 -41.25 -20.19
CA HIS A 410 30.42 -42.36 -20.50
C HIS A 410 31.92 -42.04 -20.36
N GLU A 411 32.27 -40.86 -19.89
CA GLU A 411 33.64 -40.52 -19.56
C GLU A 411 34.12 -41.29 -18.34
N LYS A 412 35.44 -41.52 -18.23
CA LYS A 412 36.07 -42.24 -17.15
C LYS A 412 37.23 -41.47 -16.56
N LEU A 413 37.50 -41.62 -15.27
CA LEU A 413 38.51 -40.86 -14.55
C LEU A 413 39.91 -40.92 -15.19
N ASP A 414 40.27 -42.05 -15.76
CA ASP A 414 41.58 -42.30 -16.38
C ASP A 414 41.70 -41.74 -17.83
N GLY A 415 40.60 -41.22 -18.41
CA GLY A 415 40.55 -40.74 -19.80
C GLY A 415 40.27 -41.82 -20.83
N SER A 416 39.99 -43.04 -20.43
CA SER A 416 39.66 -44.17 -21.36
C SER A 416 38.19 -44.16 -21.80
N GLY A 417 37.39 -43.17 -21.30
CA GLY A 417 35.99 -42.97 -21.65
C GLY A 417 35.80 -42.30 -23.01
N TYR A 418 34.56 -42.02 -23.36
CA TYR A 418 34.19 -41.38 -24.61
C TYR A 418 33.05 -40.35 -24.39
N PRO A 419 32.83 -39.36 -25.24
CA PRO A 419 33.46 -39.17 -26.60
C PRO A 419 34.77 -38.38 -26.57
N ARG A 420 35.09 -37.64 -25.51
CA ARG A 420 36.20 -36.70 -25.43
C ARG A 420 37.46 -37.25 -24.75
N GLY A 421 37.32 -38.33 -23.97
CA GLY A 421 38.41 -38.88 -23.17
C GLY A 421 38.83 -37.96 -22.02
N LEU A 422 37.87 -37.32 -21.36
CA LEU A 422 38.08 -36.40 -20.23
C LEU A 422 38.65 -37.17 -19.03
N LYS A 423 39.49 -36.48 -18.26
CA LYS A 423 40.06 -36.99 -17.01
C LYS A 423 39.29 -36.47 -15.78
N ALA A 424 39.56 -37.07 -14.63
CA ALA A 424 38.84 -36.89 -13.38
C ALA A 424 38.33 -35.45 -13.10
N ASP A 425 39.21 -34.43 -13.19
CA ASP A 425 38.87 -33.04 -12.87
C ASP A 425 38.08 -32.31 -13.97
N GLU A 426 38.06 -32.90 -15.18
CA GLU A 426 37.37 -32.35 -16.35
C GLU A 426 35.93 -32.85 -16.45
N ILE A 427 35.56 -33.89 -15.69
CA ILE A 427 34.23 -34.52 -15.65
C ILE A 427 33.37 -33.87 -14.60
N LEU A 428 32.17 -33.42 -14.99
CA LEU A 428 31.21 -32.84 -14.06
C LEU A 428 30.83 -33.81 -12.95
N PRO A 429 30.70 -33.36 -11.71
CA PRO A 429 30.29 -34.21 -10.59
C PRO A 429 28.95 -34.94 -10.87
N GLU A 430 28.01 -34.27 -11.52
CA GLU A 430 26.71 -34.83 -11.91
C GLU A 430 26.86 -35.93 -12.96
N ALA A 431 27.77 -35.77 -13.91
CA ALA A 431 28.06 -36.78 -14.93
C ALA A 431 28.71 -38.04 -14.30
N LYS A 432 29.57 -37.87 -13.28
CA LYS A 432 30.14 -38.98 -12.50
C LYS A 432 29.06 -39.77 -11.77
N VAL A 433 28.07 -39.08 -11.17
CA VAL A 433 26.91 -39.71 -10.53
C VAL A 433 26.06 -40.46 -11.56
N LEU A 434 25.80 -39.83 -12.72
CA LEU A 434 25.03 -40.41 -13.80
C LEU A 434 25.71 -41.70 -14.34
N ALA A 435 27.04 -41.64 -14.54
CA ALA A 435 27.82 -42.77 -15.03
C ALA A 435 27.72 -43.99 -14.09
N VAL A 436 27.85 -43.80 -12.77
CA VAL A 436 27.71 -44.87 -11.80
C VAL A 436 26.28 -45.43 -11.79
N ALA A 437 25.27 -44.58 -11.82
CA ALA A 437 23.87 -44.97 -11.85
C ALA A 437 23.51 -45.78 -13.09
N ASP A 438 23.99 -45.33 -14.27
CA ASP A 438 23.79 -46.05 -15.51
C ASP A 438 24.44 -47.42 -15.51
N ILE A 439 25.72 -47.52 -15.11
CA ILE A 439 26.43 -48.77 -15.00
C ILE A 439 25.71 -49.78 -14.09
N VAL A 440 25.31 -49.33 -12.92
CA VAL A 440 24.61 -50.16 -11.93
C VAL A 440 23.29 -50.68 -12.49
N GLU A 441 22.50 -49.82 -13.09
CA GLU A 441 21.24 -50.22 -13.72
C GLU A 441 21.49 -51.15 -14.94
N ALA A 442 22.38 -50.80 -15.84
CA ALA A 442 22.66 -51.58 -17.04
C ALA A 442 23.22 -52.99 -16.73
N MET A 443 23.97 -53.16 -15.65
CA MET A 443 24.50 -54.46 -15.21
C MET A 443 23.46 -55.31 -14.50
N ALA A 444 22.66 -54.72 -13.62
CA ALA A 444 21.68 -55.43 -12.80
C ALA A 444 20.38 -55.72 -13.59
N ALA A 445 20.01 -54.94 -14.60
CA ALA A 445 18.79 -55.15 -15.35
C ALA A 445 18.88 -56.43 -16.24
N TYR A 446 17.76 -57.15 -16.29
CA TYR A 446 17.59 -58.25 -17.23
C TYR A 446 17.51 -57.73 -18.67
N ARG A 447 18.32 -58.33 -19.54
CA ARG A 447 18.25 -58.09 -21.00
C ARG A 447 18.02 -59.43 -21.72
N PRO A 448 17.25 -59.50 -22.80
CA PRO A 448 16.89 -60.79 -23.44
C PRO A 448 18.06 -61.68 -23.82
N TYR A 449 19.23 -61.06 -24.08
CA TYR A 449 20.45 -61.80 -24.44
C TYR A 449 21.41 -62.03 -23.29
N ARG A 450 21.11 -61.50 -22.11
CA ARG A 450 21.96 -61.60 -20.93
C ARG A 450 21.11 -61.53 -19.64
N PRO A 451 21.13 -62.53 -18.78
CA PRO A 451 20.54 -62.40 -17.47
C PRO A 451 21.19 -61.25 -16.72
N GLY A 452 20.41 -60.51 -15.93
CA GLY A 452 20.92 -59.47 -15.03
C GLY A 452 21.96 -60.07 -14.10
N ILE A 453 23.00 -59.31 -13.81
CA ILE A 453 24.00 -59.69 -12.81
C ILE A 453 23.41 -59.44 -11.43
N GLU A 454 23.61 -60.37 -10.50
CA GLU A 454 23.15 -60.17 -9.14
C GLU A 454 23.75 -58.88 -8.53
N LEU A 455 22.94 -58.09 -7.87
CA LEU A 455 23.33 -56.78 -7.34
C LEU A 455 24.61 -56.83 -6.49
N PRO A 456 24.86 -57.81 -5.61
CA PRO A 456 26.12 -57.87 -4.87
C PRO A 456 27.37 -57.96 -5.76
N LEU A 457 27.27 -58.65 -6.90
CA LEU A 457 28.38 -58.75 -7.87
C LEU A 457 28.57 -57.43 -8.66
N VAL A 458 27.47 -56.73 -8.99
CA VAL A 458 27.52 -55.42 -9.57
C VAL A 458 28.24 -54.43 -8.67
N LEU A 459 27.86 -54.42 -7.37
CA LEU A 459 28.48 -53.55 -6.38
C LEU A 459 29.98 -53.87 -6.21
N GLN A 460 30.38 -55.15 -6.20
CA GLN A 460 31.78 -55.50 -6.18
C GLN A 460 32.57 -55.02 -7.41
N GLN A 461 31.92 -55.04 -8.59
CA GLN A 461 32.57 -54.54 -9.80
C GLN A 461 32.83 -53.06 -9.76
N ILE A 462 31.82 -52.24 -9.37
CA ILE A 462 32.00 -50.78 -9.29
C ILE A 462 33.00 -50.39 -8.19
N GLU A 463 33.12 -51.17 -7.10
CA GLU A 463 34.13 -50.99 -6.05
C GLU A 463 35.55 -51.23 -6.61
N LYS A 464 35.75 -52.22 -7.50
CA LYS A 464 37.05 -52.44 -8.18
C LYS A 464 37.44 -51.28 -9.12
N ASP A 465 36.43 -50.68 -9.76
CA ASP A 465 36.62 -49.59 -10.71
C ASP A 465 36.76 -48.21 -10.01
N ALA A 466 36.48 -48.13 -8.71
CA ALA A 466 36.57 -46.90 -7.92
C ALA A 466 38.01 -46.35 -7.87
N GLY A 467 38.15 -45.07 -8.13
CA GLY A 467 39.43 -44.33 -8.13
C GLY A 467 40.26 -44.54 -9.40
N THR A 468 39.86 -45.46 -10.31
CA THR A 468 40.50 -45.66 -11.63
C THR A 468 39.57 -45.25 -12.78
N LEU A 469 38.40 -45.82 -12.86
CA LEU A 469 37.40 -45.54 -13.87
C LEU A 469 36.23 -44.70 -13.36
N LEU A 470 35.83 -44.94 -12.11
CA LEU A 470 34.68 -44.32 -11.45
C LEU A 470 35.09 -43.48 -10.25
N ASP A 471 34.30 -42.45 -9.97
CA ASP A 471 34.55 -41.57 -8.83
C ASP A 471 34.36 -42.34 -7.49
N PRO A 472 35.39 -42.37 -6.62
CA PRO A 472 35.38 -43.20 -5.43
C PRO A 472 34.36 -42.74 -4.37
N GLU A 473 34.01 -41.47 -4.34
CA GLU A 473 32.99 -40.93 -3.42
C GLU A 473 31.60 -41.35 -3.89
N VAL A 474 31.32 -41.19 -5.20
CA VAL A 474 30.05 -41.62 -5.80
C VAL A 474 29.84 -43.12 -5.65
N VAL A 475 30.88 -43.92 -5.91
CA VAL A 475 30.81 -45.40 -5.74
C VAL A 475 30.53 -45.77 -4.29
N ARG A 476 31.26 -45.20 -3.32
CA ARG A 476 31.03 -45.44 -1.90
C ARG A 476 29.59 -45.10 -1.49
N THR A 477 29.09 -43.97 -1.92
CA THR A 477 27.71 -43.53 -1.65
C THR A 477 26.70 -44.49 -2.27
N CYS A 478 26.89 -44.90 -3.50
CA CYS A 478 26.03 -45.88 -4.17
C CYS A 478 26.01 -47.24 -3.44
N VAL A 479 27.17 -47.76 -3.06
CA VAL A 479 27.28 -49.03 -2.33
C VAL A 479 26.58 -48.94 -0.97
N ALA A 480 26.78 -47.86 -0.22
CA ALA A 480 26.10 -47.63 1.06
C ALA A 480 24.58 -47.58 0.91
N LEU A 481 24.06 -46.93 -0.14
CA LEU A 481 22.62 -46.88 -0.42
C LEU A 481 22.01 -48.29 -0.53
N PHE A 482 22.64 -49.20 -1.25
CA PHE A 482 22.10 -50.53 -1.46
C PHE A 482 22.38 -51.48 -0.29
N ARG A 483 23.60 -51.49 0.30
CA ARG A 483 23.97 -52.40 1.37
C ARG A 483 23.46 -51.97 2.73
N GLU A 484 23.56 -50.70 3.07
CA GLU A 484 23.26 -50.21 4.42
C GLU A 484 21.83 -49.64 4.53
N LYS A 485 21.40 -48.87 3.54
CA LYS A 485 20.10 -48.19 3.54
C LYS A 485 18.99 -48.98 2.86
N HIS A 486 19.33 -50.17 2.33
CA HIS A 486 18.38 -51.07 1.67
C HIS A 486 17.55 -50.42 0.58
N PHE A 487 18.16 -49.52 -0.17
CA PHE A 487 17.50 -48.79 -1.26
C PHE A 487 16.96 -49.80 -2.30
N THR A 488 15.72 -49.60 -2.72
CA THR A 488 15.07 -50.41 -3.74
C THR A 488 14.68 -49.55 -4.93
N VAL A 489 15.06 -49.97 -6.11
CA VAL A 489 14.70 -49.25 -7.35
C VAL A 489 13.29 -49.65 -7.76
N PRO A 490 12.36 -48.69 -7.90
CA PRO A 490 11.00 -48.97 -8.36
C PRO A 490 11.03 -49.70 -9.74
N GLY A 491 10.28 -50.77 -9.89
CA GLY A 491 10.21 -51.56 -11.12
C GLY A 491 11.35 -52.56 -11.35
N TRP A 492 12.33 -52.69 -10.44
CA TRP A 492 13.24 -53.83 -10.48
C TRP A 492 12.52 -55.09 -9.99
N ILE A 493 12.32 -56.02 -10.92
CA ILE A 493 11.82 -57.35 -10.59
C ILE A 493 13.00 -58.13 -9.99
N ARG A 494 13.03 -58.25 -8.64
CA ARG A 494 13.91 -59.23 -7.97
C ARG A 494 13.34 -60.61 -8.30
N ARG A 495 14.00 -61.32 -9.21
CA ARG A 495 13.81 -62.81 -9.31
C ARG A 495 14.89 -63.49 -8.57
#